data_08716bd14b2ae22df249c0f35ddb2514
#
_entry.id   08716bd14b2ae22df249c0f35ddb2514
#
_cell.length_a   1.000
_cell.length_b   1.000
_cell.length_c   1.000
_cell.angle_alpha   90.00
_cell.angle_beta   90.00
_cell.angle_gamma   90.00
#
_symmetry.space_group_name_H-M   'P 1'
#
loop_
_entity.id
_entity.type
_entity.pdbx_description
1 polymer ?
#
loop_
_entity_poly.entity_id
_entity_poly.type
_entity_poly.pdbx_seq_one_letter_code
_entity_poly.pdbx_strand_id
1 'polypeptide(L)'
;MNNLVIPTIATSMGVILTALIASLAISTSAEAATECNGISRYTDPKLTLKSLSTAETNLMYEGADGITASAEEIKNLSSLVALEVGGESEEEIRAVTETILNRVKSDSFPSTLNGVIFQQSDGYLQYSPAYQVGETEPNDKITEIVIEVFTEGNEICDSDIYYFRADHYHTWSGAVSEFNIGNTYFSSSIWAD
;
A
#
# COMPACT_ATOMS: atom_id res chain seq x y z
N MET A 1 49.02 25.67 14.12
CA MET A 1 49.07 24.25 13.71
C MET A 1 48.09 23.51 14.60
N ASN A 2 46.84 23.39 14.17
CA ASN A 2 45.82 22.62 14.89
C ASN A 2 45.20 21.63 13.85
N ASN A 3 45.60 20.38 13.97
CA ASN A 3 45.05 19.29 13.20
C ASN A 3 43.65 18.96 13.73
N LEU A 4 42.64 19.24 12.94
CA LEU A 4 41.26 18.77 13.20
C LEU A 4 41.14 17.36 12.62
N VAL A 5 41.08 16.37 13.49
CA VAL A 5 40.79 14.97 13.11
C VAL A 5 39.27 14.81 13.06
N ILE A 6 38.75 14.56 11.88
CA ILE A 6 37.33 14.21 11.67
C ILE A 6 37.23 12.69 11.83
N PRO A 7 36.41 12.18 12.75
CA PRO A 7 36.13 10.74 12.81
C PRO A 7 35.16 10.34 11.67
N THR A 8 35.61 9.49 10.80
CA THR A 8 34.77 8.81 9.82
C THR A 8 33.93 7.77 10.55
N ILE A 9 32.64 8.01 10.66
CA ILE A 9 31.69 7.02 11.15
C ILE A 9 31.21 6.23 9.93
N ALA A 10 31.78 5.06 9.74
CA ALA A 10 31.25 4.08 8.81
C ALA A 10 30.14 3.31 9.54
N THR A 11 28.90 3.71 9.30
CA THR A 11 27.75 2.94 9.76
C THR A 11 27.29 2.06 8.61
N SER A 12 27.83 0.86 8.56
CA SER A 12 27.28 -0.22 7.75
C SER A 12 26.06 -0.77 8.49
N MET A 13 24.87 -0.29 8.17
CA MET A 13 23.64 -0.98 8.53
C MET A 13 23.37 -2.01 7.44
N GLY A 14 23.78 -3.24 7.71
CA GLY A 14 23.31 -4.39 6.98
C GLY A 14 21.83 -4.59 7.30
N VAL A 15 20.99 -4.33 6.33
CA VAL A 15 19.59 -4.75 6.37
C VAL A 15 19.59 -6.26 6.32
N ILE A 16 19.37 -6.90 7.46
CA ILE A 16 19.08 -8.33 7.52
C ILE A 16 17.61 -8.45 7.15
N LEU A 17 17.38 -8.75 5.89
CA LEU A 17 16.09 -9.23 5.41
C LEU A 17 15.86 -10.61 6.02
N THR A 18 15.34 -10.67 7.24
CA THR A 18 14.83 -11.90 7.81
C THR A 18 13.48 -12.17 7.18
N ALA A 19 13.50 -12.82 6.02
CA ALA A 19 12.34 -13.54 5.54
C ALA A 19 11.99 -14.58 6.60
N LEU A 20 10.98 -14.28 7.41
CA LEU A 20 10.39 -15.24 8.33
C LEU A 20 9.61 -16.25 7.49
N ILE A 21 10.32 -17.25 6.97
CA ILE A 21 9.68 -18.45 6.45
C ILE A 21 9.11 -19.14 7.69
N ALA A 22 7.82 -18.91 7.93
CA ALA A 22 7.06 -19.69 8.89
C ALA A 22 7.07 -21.13 8.35
N SER A 23 8.03 -21.93 8.82
CA SER A 23 8.00 -23.37 8.65
C SER A 23 6.83 -23.89 9.44
N LEU A 24 5.68 -24.04 8.79
CA LEU A 24 4.55 -24.76 9.32
C LEU A 24 4.98 -26.23 9.41
N ALA A 25 5.40 -26.66 10.60
CA ALA A 25 5.62 -28.06 10.89
C ALA A 25 4.27 -28.77 10.83
N ILE A 26 3.95 -29.34 9.68
CA ILE A 26 2.85 -30.28 9.55
C ILE A 26 3.29 -31.55 10.27
N SER A 27 2.78 -31.77 11.46
CA SER A 27 2.87 -33.06 12.11
C SER A 27 2.02 -34.04 11.28
N THR A 28 2.67 -34.86 10.48
CA THR A 28 2.07 -35.99 9.80
C THR A 28 1.78 -37.08 10.81
N SER A 29 0.55 -37.18 11.27
CA SER A 29 0.03 -38.44 11.75
C SER A 29 -0.20 -39.35 10.55
N ALA A 30 0.62 -40.38 10.47
CA ALA A 30 0.47 -41.44 9.47
C ALA A 30 -0.79 -42.25 9.78
N GLU A 31 -1.79 -42.20 8.88
CA GLU A 31 -2.79 -43.25 8.78
C GLU A 31 -3.21 -43.47 7.33
N ALA A 32 -3.03 -44.75 6.95
CA ALA A 32 -3.64 -45.46 5.83
C ALA A 32 -3.44 -44.94 4.42
N ALA A 33 -2.39 -45.42 3.78
CA ALA A 33 -2.29 -45.47 2.32
C ALA A 33 -3.40 -46.37 1.78
N THR A 34 -4.39 -45.75 1.07
CA THR A 34 -5.20 -46.45 0.09
C THR A 34 -4.69 -46.06 -1.29
N GLU A 35 -4.13 -47.01 -2.01
CA GLU A 35 -3.67 -46.87 -3.39
C GLU A 35 -4.82 -46.37 -4.28
N CYS A 36 -4.70 -45.17 -4.80
CA CYS A 36 -5.41 -44.70 -5.96
C CYS A 36 -4.41 -44.54 -7.12
N ASN A 37 -4.27 -45.57 -7.93
CA ASN A 37 -3.58 -45.55 -9.21
C ASN A 37 -4.21 -44.50 -10.11
N GLY A 38 -3.41 -43.60 -10.66
CA GLY A 38 -3.73 -42.83 -11.88
C GLY A 38 -4.16 -41.39 -11.67
N ILE A 39 -3.43 -40.57 -10.91
CA ILE A 39 -3.56 -39.12 -10.98
C ILE A 39 -2.38 -38.58 -11.79
N SER A 40 -2.66 -38.23 -13.04
CA SER A 40 -1.80 -37.37 -13.86
C SER A 40 -1.41 -36.13 -13.07
N ARG A 41 -0.10 -35.87 -13.00
CA ARG A 41 0.45 -34.63 -12.37
C ARG A 41 0.19 -33.41 -13.25
N TYR A 42 -1.07 -33.17 -13.58
CA TYR A 42 -1.53 -31.92 -14.14
C TYR A 42 -2.21 -31.17 -12.97
N THR A 43 -1.44 -30.37 -12.26
CA THR A 43 -2.01 -29.40 -11.34
C THR A 43 -2.70 -28.33 -12.17
N ASP A 44 -4.04 -28.36 -12.20
CA ASP A 44 -4.84 -27.34 -12.83
C ASP A 44 -4.50 -25.98 -12.19
N PRO A 45 -3.94 -25.01 -12.94
CA PRO A 45 -3.60 -23.68 -12.40
C PRO A 45 -4.79 -22.99 -11.71
N LYS A 46 -6.01 -23.32 -12.16
CA LYS A 46 -7.26 -22.79 -11.61
C LYS A 46 -7.58 -23.33 -10.22
N LEU A 47 -7.17 -24.56 -9.90
CA LEU A 47 -7.33 -25.15 -8.56
C LEU A 47 -6.29 -24.59 -7.58
N THR A 48 -5.08 -24.30 -8.05
CA THR A 48 -4.03 -23.66 -7.27
C THR A 48 -4.42 -22.22 -6.91
N LEU A 49 -4.98 -21.45 -7.84
CA LEU A 49 -5.48 -20.09 -7.59
C LEU A 49 -6.64 -20.06 -6.59
N LYS A 50 -7.55 -21.06 -6.64
CA LYS A 50 -8.69 -21.12 -5.72
C LYS A 50 -8.29 -21.52 -4.28
N SER A 51 -7.24 -22.31 -4.10
CA SER A 51 -6.69 -22.63 -2.78
C SER A 51 -5.83 -21.49 -2.20
N LEU A 52 -5.18 -20.70 -3.05
CA LEU A 52 -4.45 -19.51 -2.63
C LEU A 52 -5.41 -18.40 -2.16
N SER A 53 -6.54 -18.20 -2.83
CA SER A 53 -7.51 -17.16 -2.46
C SER A 53 -8.06 -17.28 -1.04
N THR A 54 -8.14 -18.49 -0.49
CA THR A 54 -8.64 -18.70 0.89
C THR A 54 -7.56 -18.49 1.95
N ALA A 55 -6.28 -18.65 1.59
CA ALA A 55 -5.16 -18.35 2.46
C ALA A 55 -4.80 -16.86 2.43
N GLU A 56 -4.97 -16.20 1.28
CA GLU A 56 -4.73 -14.77 1.10
C GLU A 56 -5.71 -13.90 1.88
N THR A 57 -6.96 -14.32 2.04
CA THR A 57 -7.99 -13.57 2.80
C THR A 57 -7.66 -13.41 4.30
N ASN A 58 -6.72 -14.19 4.84
CA ASN A 58 -6.27 -14.08 6.23
C ASN A 58 -4.88 -13.43 6.37
N LEU A 59 -4.28 -12.98 5.27
CA LEU A 59 -2.99 -12.31 5.32
C LEU A 59 -3.20 -10.88 5.82
N MET A 60 -2.43 -10.54 6.86
CA MET A 60 -2.38 -9.17 7.42
C MET A 60 -1.00 -8.57 7.13
N TYR A 61 -1.01 -7.31 6.74
CA TYR A 61 0.19 -6.51 6.56
C TYR A 61 0.35 -5.57 7.74
N GLU A 62 1.59 -5.41 8.21
CA GLU A 62 1.95 -4.40 9.20
C GLU A 62 2.63 -3.24 8.48
N GLY A 63 2.06 -2.07 8.60
CA GLY A 63 2.63 -0.84 8.05
C GLY A 63 3.71 -0.25 8.96
N ALA A 64 4.57 0.58 8.37
CA ALA A 64 5.67 1.26 9.06
C ALA A 64 5.22 2.06 10.29
N ASP A 65 4.02 2.61 10.25
CA ASP A 65 3.43 3.46 11.31
C ASP A 65 2.52 2.68 12.29
N GLY A 66 2.60 1.35 12.29
CA GLY A 66 1.79 0.49 13.16
C GLY A 66 0.34 0.30 12.70
N ILE A 67 -0.01 0.78 11.52
CA ILE A 67 -1.29 0.48 10.88
C ILE A 67 -1.28 -0.96 10.40
N THR A 68 -2.37 -1.69 10.63
CA THR A 68 -2.53 -3.03 10.08
C THR A 68 -3.60 -3.04 8.99
N ALA A 69 -3.38 -3.81 7.94
CA ALA A 69 -4.33 -3.95 6.84
C ALA A 69 -4.46 -5.41 6.40
N SER A 70 -5.66 -5.82 6.04
CA SER A 70 -5.90 -7.10 5.40
C SER A 70 -5.43 -7.09 3.93
N ALA A 71 -5.24 -8.27 3.36
CA ALA A 71 -4.92 -8.39 1.92
C ALA A 71 -6.02 -7.75 1.04
N GLU A 72 -7.27 -7.80 1.46
CA GLU A 72 -8.37 -7.13 0.76
C GLU A 72 -8.24 -5.61 0.80
N GLU A 73 -7.87 -5.03 1.94
CA GLU A 73 -7.66 -3.58 2.06
C GLU A 73 -6.46 -3.11 1.24
N ILE A 74 -5.36 -3.87 1.21
CA ILE A 74 -4.22 -3.59 0.34
C ILE A 74 -4.63 -3.69 -1.14
N LYS A 75 -5.41 -4.70 -1.52
CA LYS A 75 -5.96 -4.81 -2.87
C LYS A 75 -6.85 -3.60 -3.21
N ASN A 76 -7.72 -3.17 -2.32
CA ASN A 76 -8.57 -2.00 -2.52
C ASN A 76 -7.75 -0.72 -2.68
N LEU A 77 -6.71 -0.54 -1.86
CA LEU A 77 -5.77 0.58 -1.98
C LEU A 77 -5.05 0.54 -3.34
N SER A 78 -4.52 -0.62 -3.73
CA SER A 78 -3.84 -0.78 -5.03
C SER A 78 -4.78 -0.51 -6.20
N SER A 79 -6.05 -0.94 -6.10
CA SER A 79 -7.07 -0.68 -7.12
C SER A 79 -7.40 0.80 -7.23
N LEU A 80 -7.53 1.51 -6.09
CA LEU A 80 -7.75 2.95 -6.10
C LEU A 80 -6.56 3.70 -6.71
N VAL A 81 -5.33 3.37 -6.31
CA VAL A 81 -4.11 3.98 -6.87
C VAL A 81 -4.00 3.71 -8.38
N ALA A 82 -4.34 2.51 -8.84
CA ALA A 82 -4.39 2.19 -10.27
C ALA A 82 -5.41 3.03 -11.04
N LEU A 83 -6.55 3.33 -10.43
CA LEU A 83 -7.61 4.16 -11.03
C LEU A 83 -7.25 5.65 -11.06
N GLU A 84 -6.51 6.14 -10.06
CA GLU A 84 -6.12 7.54 -9.97
C GLU A 84 -4.88 7.87 -10.83
N VAL A 85 -3.83 7.02 -10.76
CA VAL A 85 -2.52 7.31 -11.38
C VAL A 85 -1.84 6.09 -12.01
N GLY A 86 -2.60 5.07 -12.40
CA GLY A 86 -2.02 3.81 -12.89
C GLY A 86 -1.25 3.87 -14.21
N GLY A 87 -1.31 4.98 -14.92
CA GLY A 87 -0.55 5.23 -16.15
C GLY A 87 0.69 6.11 -15.96
N GLU A 88 0.93 6.59 -14.74
CA GLU A 88 1.94 7.60 -14.43
C GLU A 88 3.27 6.99 -13.95
N SER A 89 4.20 7.83 -13.50
CA SER A 89 5.49 7.40 -13.01
C SER A 89 5.39 6.64 -11.67
N GLU A 90 6.41 5.84 -11.36
CA GLU A 90 6.51 5.16 -10.05
C GLU A 90 6.53 6.16 -8.88
N GLU A 91 7.23 7.28 -9.04
CA GLU A 91 7.29 8.36 -8.06
C GLU A 91 5.90 8.94 -7.77
N GLU A 92 5.07 9.10 -8.80
CA GLU A 92 3.71 9.61 -8.69
C GLU A 92 2.77 8.60 -8.02
N ILE A 93 2.91 7.30 -8.35
CA ILE A 93 2.21 6.19 -7.68
C ILE A 93 2.54 6.16 -6.19
N ARG A 94 3.83 6.29 -5.81
CA ARG A 94 4.29 6.37 -4.42
C ARG A 94 3.66 7.56 -3.71
N ALA A 95 3.80 8.78 -4.24
CA ALA A 95 3.30 9.99 -3.62
C ALA A 95 1.77 9.97 -3.40
N VAL A 96 0.99 9.45 -4.36
CA VAL A 96 -0.45 9.27 -4.20
C VAL A 96 -0.77 8.25 -3.10
N THR A 97 -0.04 7.14 -3.05
CA THR A 97 -0.20 6.13 -2.00
C THR A 97 0.09 6.73 -0.63
N GLU A 98 1.20 7.46 -0.46
CA GLU A 98 1.58 8.13 0.78
C GLU A 98 0.53 9.15 1.23
N THR A 99 -0.03 9.92 0.30
CA THR A 99 -1.12 10.88 0.59
C THR A 99 -2.36 10.17 1.15
N ILE A 100 -2.73 9.01 0.61
CA ILE A 100 -3.86 8.21 1.12
C ILE A 100 -3.54 7.68 2.52
N LEU A 101 -2.32 7.17 2.76
CA LEU A 101 -1.88 6.67 4.06
C LEU A 101 -1.78 7.79 5.10
N ASN A 102 -1.37 8.99 4.72
CA ASN A 102 -1.37 10.16 5.60
C ASN A 102 -2.78 10.46 6.13
N ARG A 103 -3.82 10.33 5.31
CA ARG A 103 -5.20 10.47 5.78
C ARG A 103 -5.57 9.43 6.82
N VAL A 104 -5.17 8.17 6.64
CA VAL A 104 -5.43 7.10 7.63
C VAL A 104 -4.80 7.39 8.98
N LYS A 105 -3.65 8.10 8.99
CA LYS A 105 -2.89 8.46 10.18
C LYS A 105 -3.39 9.72 10.87
N SER A 106 -4.13 10.57 10.18
CA SER A 106 -4.62 11.85 10.70
C SER A 106 -5.96 11.70 11.40
N ASP A 107 -6.12 12.34 12.54
CA ASP A 107 -7.39 12.40 13.30
C ASP A 107 -8.52 13.12 12.52
N SER A 108 -8.17 13.86 11.47
CA SER A 108 -9.13 14.56 10.61
C SER A 108 -9.84 13.66 9.59
N PHE A 109 -9.42 12.41 9.45
CA PHE A 109 -9.95 11.45 8.46
C PHE A 109 -10.31 10.11 9.12
N PRO A 110 -11.01 9.21 8.39
CA PRO A 110 -11.25 7.86 8.90
C PRO A 110 -9.95 7.11 9.19
N SER A 111 -9.91 6.35 10.30
CA SER A 111 -8.71 5.66 10.79
C SER A 111 -8.45 4.28 10.16
N THR A 112 -9.09 3.95 9.05
CA THR A 112 -8.89 2.68 8.33
C THR A 112 -8.75 2.93 6.83
N LEU A 113 -8.04 2.05 6.13
CA LEU A 113 -7.87 2.15 4.67
C LEU A 113 -9.23 2.22 3.95
N ASN A 114 -10.11 1.27 4.19
CA ASN A 114 -11.44 1.27 3.57
C ASN A 114 -12.25 2.50 3.96
N GLY A 115 -12.10 2.99 5.20
CA GLY A 115 -12.73 4.21 5.66
C GLY A 115 -12.32 5.43 4.84
N VAL A 116 -11.02 5.55 4.52
CA VAL A 116 -10.48 6.64 3.68
C VAL A 116 -10.84 6.44 2.21
N ILE A 117 -10.67 5.22 1.67
CA ILE A 117 -10.95 4.89 0.26
C ILE A 117 -12.41 5.20 -0.09
N PHE A 118 -13.36 4.81 0.76
CA PHE A 118 -14.79 4.98 0.52
C PHE A 118 -15.39 6.16 1.27
N GLN A 119 -14.56 7.09 1.76
CA GLN A 119 -15.05 8.29 2.46
C GLN A 119 -15.99 9.10 1.58
N GLN A 120 -17.09 9.54 2.17
CA GLN A 120 -18.06 10.42 1.54
C GLN A 120 -18.16 11.75 2.29
N SER A 121 -18.32 12.84 1.55
CA SER A 121 -18.68 14.14 2.06
C SER A 121 -19.81 14.71 1.20
N ASP A 122 -20.88 15.19 1.82
CA ASP A 122 -22.08 15.72 1.15
C ASP A 122 -22.70 14.77 0.11
N GLY A 123 -22.55 13.44 0.33
CA GLY A 123 -23.07 12.41 -0.55
C GLY A 123 -22.18 12.07 -1.75
N TYR A 124 -20.98 12.63 -1.83
CA TYR A 124 -19.99 12.35 -2.88
C TYR A 124 -18.78 11.61 -2.32
N LEU A 125 -18.27 10.64 -3.08
CA LEU A 125 -17.00 10.00 -2.77
C LEU A 125 -15.85 11.01 -2.86
N GLN A 126 -14.92 10.97 -1.91
CA GLN A 126 -13.72 11.82 -1.93
C GLN A 126 -12.79 11.44 -3.08
N TYR A 127 -12.70 10.15 -3.38
CA TYR A 127 -12.05 9.62 -4.56
C TYR A 127 -13.14 9.24 -5.57
N SER A 128 -13.27 10.02 -6.64
CA SER A 128 -14.34 9.81 -7.60
C SER A 128 -14.37 8.42 -8.24
N PRO A 129 -13.24 7.72 -8.50
CA PRO A 129 -13.26 6.36 -9.05
C PRO A 129 -13.45 5.25 -8.00
N ALA A 130 -13.58 5.56 -6.70
CA ALA A 130 -13.66 4.54 -5.65
C ALA A 130 -14.83 3.56 -5.83
N TYR A 131 -15.89 3.93 -6.55
CA TYR A 131 -16.99 3.00 -6.87
C TYR A 131 -16.57 1.83 -7.78
N GLN A 132 -15.41 1.92 -8.45
CA GLN A 132 -14.87 0.89 -9.33
C GLN A 132 -13.83 -0.02 -8.63
N VAL A 133 -13.43 0.30 -7.40
CA VAL A 133 -12.34 -0.41 -6.69
C VAL A 133 -12.59 -1.92 -6.63
N GLY A 134 -13.81 -2.37 -6.32
CA GLY A 134 -14.13 -3.80 -6.25
C GLY A 134 -14.12 -4.54 -7.61
N GLU A 135 -14.16 -3.81 -8.72
CA GLU A 135 -14.19 -4.34 -10.08
C GLU A 135 -12.83 -4.20 -10.79
N THR A 136 -11.91 -3.44 -10.20
CA THR A 136 -10.60 -3.13 -10.78
C THR A 136 -9.53 -4.07 -10.23
N GLU A 137 -8.84 -4.78 -11.13
CA GLU A 137 -7.64 -5.53 -10.78
C GLU A 137 -6.41 -4.64 -11.03
N PRO A 138 -5.65 -4.25 -9.99
CA PRO A 138 -4.41 -3.52 -10.16
C PRO A 138 -3.37 -4.42 -10.81
N ASN A 139 -2.43 -3.85 -11.57
CA ASN A 139 -1.30 -4.63 -12.05
C ASN A 139 -0.30 -4.93 -10.93
N ASP A 140 0.50 -5.98 -11.10
CA ASP A 140 1.45 -6.45 -10.09
C ASP A 140 2.42 -5.35 -9.64
N LYS A 141 2.91 -4.53 -10.57
CA LYS A 141 3.85 -3.43 -10.25
C LYS A 141 3.22 -2.39 -9.31
N ILE A 142 1.98 -1.99 -9.52
CA ILE A 142 1.29 -1.04 -8.64
C ILE A 142 1.10 -1.68 -7.26
N THR A 143 0.71 -2.94 -7.22
CA THR A 143 0.53 -3.68 -5.97
C THR A 143 1.84 -3.78 -5.17
N GLU A 144 2.95 -4.07 -5.84
CA GLU A 144 4.29 -4.09 -5.23
C GLU A 144 4.65 -2.73 -4.62
N ILE A 145 4.49 -1.64 -5.38
CA ILE A 145 4.77 -0.28 -4.90
C ILE A 145 3.90 0.08 -3.69
N VAL A 146 2.60 -0.23 -3.76
CA VAL A 146 1.67 0.04 -2.64
C VAL A 146 2.06 -0.72 -1.38
N ILE A 147 2.43 -2.00 -1.49
CA ILE A 147 2.91 -2.80 -0.36
C ILE A 147 4.20 -2.22 0.21
N GLU A 148 5.14 -1.84 -0.65
CA GLU A 148 6.42 -1.24 -0.26
C GLU A 148 6.18 0.06 0.54
N VAL A 149 5.41 1.00 0.00
CA VAL A 149 5.06 2.25 0.68
C VAL A 149 4.33 1.98 2.00
N PHE A 150 3.40 1.03 2.03
CA PHE A 150 2.68 0.68 3.24
C PHE A 150 3.61 0.13 4.34
N THR A 151 4.56 -0.73 3.98
CA THR A 151 5.44 -1.41 4.94
C THR A 151 6.69 -0.62 5.30
N GLU A 152 7.18 0.25 4.43
CA GLU A 152 8.43 1.02 4.63
C GLU A 152 8.16 2.46 5.08
N GLY A 153 7.00 3.01 4.78
CA GLY A 153 6.60 4.37 5.15
C GLY A 153 6.81 5.39 4.03
N ASN A 154 6.57 6.65 4.35
CA ASN A 154 6.65 7.75 3.41
C ASN A 154 8.12 8.10 3.10
N GLU A 155 8.41 8.31 1.81
CA GLU A 155 9.70 8.77 1.30
C GLU A 155 9.59 10.12 0.57
N ILE A 156 8.40 10.46 0.04
CA ILE A 156 8.17 11.59 -0.85
C ILE A 156 7.32 12.66 -0.16
N CYS A 157 6.20 12.26 0.46
CA CYS A 157 5.26 13.18 1.07
C CYS A 157 5.53 13.40 2.55
N ASP A 158 5.58 14.66 2.99
CA ASP A 158 5.46 15.00 4.40
C ASP A 158 4.11 14.53 4.95
N SER A 159 4.03 14.31 6.27
CA SER A 159 2.87 13.69 6.93
C SER A 159 1.58 14.52 6.87
N ASP A 160 1.66 15.79 6.51
CA ASP A 160 0.55 16.73 6.36
C ASP A 160 0.07 16.91 4.91
N ILE A 161 0.62 16.16 3.97
CA ILE A 161 0.15 16.11 2.58
C ILE A 161 -1.06 15.18 2.51
N TYR A 162 -2.24 15.75 2.39
CA TYR A 162 -3.51 15.01 2.40
C TYR A 162 -4.29 15.07 1.10
N TYR A 163 -3.89 15.91 0.15
CA TYR A 163 -4.67 16.18 -1.05
C TYR A 163 -3.80 16.10 -2.30
N PHE A 164 -4.36 15.51 -3.34
CA PHE A 164 -3.78 15.55 -4.68
C PHE A 164 -4.88 15.76 -5.72
N ARG A 165 -4.49 16.25 -6.87
CA ARG A 165 -5.35 16.37 -8.03
C ARG A 165 -4.54 16.55 -9.32
N ALA A 166 -5.16 16.24 -10.46
CA ALA A 166 -4.58 16.51 -11.76
C ALA A 166 -4.65 18.00 -12.15
N ASP A 167 -3.75 18.41 -13.01
CA ASP A 167 -3.68 19.67 -13.77
C ASP A 167 -3.29 20.92 -12.98
N HIS A 168 -3.67 21.09 -11.72
CA HIS A 168 -3.37 22.29 -10.94
C HIS A 168 -3.56 22.10 -9.44
N TYR A 169 -2.98 22.97 -8.62
CA TYR A 169 -3.19 22.96 -7.17
C TYR A 169 -4.63 23.23 -6.77
N HIS A 170 -5.00 22.76 -5.61
CA HIS A 170 -6.27 23.11 -4.99
C HIS A 170 -6.39 24.62 -4.75
N THR A 171 -7.59 25.18 -4.96
CA THR A 171 -7.85 26.62 -4.86
C THR A 171 -8.86 27.01 -3.78
N TRP A 172 -9.32 26.02 -2.98
CA TRP A 172 -10.20 26.31 -1.83
C TRP A 172 -9.44 27.03 -0.71
N SER A 173 -10.17 27.76 0.13
CA SER A 173 -9.59 28.51 1.25
C SER A 173 -8.91 27.56 2.23
N GLY A 174 -7.63 27.80 2.53
CA GLY A 174 -6.83 26.96 3.42
C GLY A 174 -6.01 25.85 2.73
N ALA A 175 -6.15 25.66 1.42
CA ALA A 175 -5.23 24.81 0.67
C ALA A 175 -3.85 25.46 0.59
N VAL A 176 -2.82 24.66 0.85
CA VAL A 176 -1.42 25.06 0.69
C VAL A 176 -0.82 24.23 -0.44
N SER A 177 -0.27 24.93 -1.45
CA SER A 177 0.40 24.29 -2.59
C SER A 177 1.79 23.83 -2.14
N GLU A 178 2.11 22.56 -2.29
CA GLU A 178 3.37 21.99 -1.85
C GLU A 178 4.30 21.70 -3.04
N PHE A 179 4.02 20.65 -3.79
CA PHE A 179 4.82 20.24 -4.95
C PHE A 179 3.95 19.57 -6.02
N ASN A 180 4.54 19.25 -7.16
CA ASN A 180 3.90 18.41 -8.16
C ASN A 180 4.89 17.37 -8.71
N ILE A 181 4.37 16.21 -9.09
CA ILE A 181 5.07 15.17 -9.83
C ILE A 181 4.26 14.92 -11.10
N GLY A 182 4.91 15.03 -12.26
CA GLY A 182 4.18 14.95 -13.53
C GLY A 182 3.03 15.93 -13.59
N ASN A 183 1.83 15.43 -13.80
CA ASN A 183 0.61 16.21 -13.86
C ASN A 183 -0.23 16.16 -12.56
N THR A 184 0.27 15.53 -11.50
CA THR A 184 -0.38 15.46 -10.19
C THR A 184 0.20 16.49 -9.24
N TYR A 185 -0.67 17.30 -8.64
CA TYR A 185 -0.36 18.43 -7.76
C TYR A 185 -0.78 18.11 -6.34
N PHE A 186 0.15 18.19 -5.41
CA PHE A 186 -0.01 17.82 -4.01
C PHE A 186 -0.19 19.05 -3.12
N SER A 187 -1.06 18.93 -2.14
CA SER A 187 -1.42 20.04 -1.25
C SER A 187 -1.62 19.55 0.18
N SER A 188 -1.24 20.40 1.12
CA SER A 188 -1.63 20.30 2.53
C SER A 188 -2.83 21.21 2.81
N SER A 189 -3.23 21.29 4.08
CA SER A 189 -4.32 22.15 4.53
C SER A 189 -3.99 22.78 5.87
N ILE A 190 -4.22 24.08 6.00
CA ILE A 190 -4.12 24.77 7.29
C ILE A 190 -5.18 24.32 8.31
N TRP A 191 -6.13 23.50 7.92
CA TRP A 191 -7.26 23.02 8.74
C TRP A 191 -7.16 21.53 9.11
N ALA A 192 -6.21 20.79 8.55
CA ALA A 192 -5.97 19.39 8.85
C ALA A 192 -4.71 19.31 9.72
N ASP A 193 -4.91 19.13 11.01
CA ASP A 193 -3.87 18.83 12.00
C ASP A 193 -3.83 17.33 12.27
#